data_53a2c917bb8f2f53a7b5bfc23ff665df
#
_entry.id   53a2c917bb8f2f53a7b5bfc23ff665df
#
_cell.length_a   1.000
_cell.length_b   1.000
_cell.length_c   1.000
_cell.angle_alpha   90.00
_cell.angle_beta   90.00
_cell.angle_gamma   90.00
#
_symmetry.space_group_name_H-M   'P 1'
#
loop_
_entity.id
_entity.type
_entity.pdbx_description
1 polymer ?
#
loop_
_entity_poly.entity_id
_entity_poly.type
_entity_poly.pdbx_seq_one_letter_code
_entity_poly.pdbx_strand_id
1 'polypeptide(L)'
;MHLMSKTFVLLTVPFLVLTGCSQPPMKPVSGTEVATESGRVIGVAGNEQVIHWQDIPFAQPPEGSLRWRAPQPYSNPEGQIQARESTICVQESGAISGTEGTSFVGSEDCLYLDIVAPSAARDQVLPVMVWIHGGGNTSGTKDTYDFSALAYDQQVVVVTINYRLGPLGWITHPSIQGEAEGLDKSSNFGQLDIIAALEWTQRNIQNFGGDHNNVTIFGESAGGHNVYALLVSPLANGLFHRAIAQSPYTTTVTPREAFNRNREFPELDRGSWELLQALELDPDTTSASALRSIDVYEIMSAYYSLEKDHLSPLSTADGIVIPAVGMEQALADPQYSKSVPVLSGSNRDEVTLWMGLNRYFVNGDPVLFGLLPPRMSVKNEEMYRYWVDLRSRAWKARGVDQAMLNLGEAGYENLYTYRFDWDEQAESWFISFPSLLGAAHGAEIAFVMGAPMFGPIGDYMYPDTSSAR
;
A
#
# COMPACT_ATOMS: atom_id res chain seq x y z
N MET A 1 -41.05 22.66 25.05
CA MET A 1 -41.15 24.03 24.46
C MET A 1 -39.78 24.68 24.56
N HIS A 2 -39.26 25.13 23.49
CA HIS A 2 -37.98 25.75 23.13
C HIS A 2 -36.94 24.82 22.48
N LEU A 3 -37.09 24.73 21.15
CA LEU A 3 -36.04 24.39 20.19
C LEU A 3 -34.92 25.44 20.28
N MET A 4 -33.69 25.02 20.50
CA MET A 4 -32.51 25.81 20.17
C MET A 4 -31.86 25.24 18.91
N SER A 5 -32.10 25.93 17.80
CA SER A 5 -31.41 25.77 16.54
C SER A 5 -29.92 26.05 16.76
N LYS A 6 -29.06 25.04 16.54
CA LYS A 6 -27.59 25.24 16.43
C LYS A 6 -27.27 25.53 14.97
N THR A 7 -27.19 26.83 14.67
CA THR A 7 -26.64 27.32 13.41
C THR A 7 -25.14 27.00 13.36
N PHE A 8 -24.73 26.05 12.50
CA PHE A 8 -23.34 25.84 12.17
C PHE A 8 -22.91 26.97 11.23
N VAL A 9 -22.10 27.89 11.74
CA VAL A 9 -21.37 28.84 10.90
C VAL A 9 -20.15 28.12 10.33
N LEU A 10 -20.24 27.75 9.07
CA LEU A 10 -19.05 27.35 8.26
C LEU A 10 -18.21 28.62 8.07
N LEU A 11 -17.14 28.76 8.84
CA LEU A 11 -16.06 29.70 8.55
C LEU A 11 -15.19 29.07 7.49
N THR A 12 -15.38 29.45 6.24
CA THR A 12 -14.45 29.21 5.14
C THR A 12 -13.19 30.03 5.42
N VAL A 13 -12.13 29.37 5.86
CA VAL A 13 -10.78 29.93 5.91
C VAL A 13 -10.31 30.05 4.45
N PRO A 14 -9.90 31.23 3.95
CA PRO A 14 -9.25 31.30 2.67
C PRO A 14 -7.87 30.64 2.82
N PHE A 15 -7.76 29.40 2.39
CA PHE A 15 -6.47 28.79 2.11
C PHE A 15 -5.80 29.66 1.05
N LEU A 16 -4.66 30.24 1.39
CA LEU A 16 -3.72 30.69 0.35
C LEU A 16 -3.46 29.44 -0.51
N VAL A 17 -3.98 29.48 -1.72
CA VAL A 17 -3.65 28.53 -2.78
C VAL A 17 -2.17 28.76 -3.05
N LEU A 18 -1.31 28.05 -2.35
CA LEU A 18 0.03 27.76 -2.80
C LEU A 18 -0.20 26.89 -4.05
N THR A 19 -0.17 27.52 -5.21
CA THR A 19 -0.10 26.81 -6.49
C THR A 19 1.00 25.78 -6.33
N GLY A 20 0.59 24.52 -6.18
CA GLY A 20 1.50 23.39 -6.22
C GLY A 20 2.32 23.55 -7.49
N CYS A 21 3.64 23.62 -7.37
CA CYS A 21 4.50 23.50 -8.52
C CYS A 21 4.25 22.11 -9.08
N SER A 22 3.32 22.01 -10.05
CA SER A 22 3.26 20.85 -10.91
C SER A 22 4.65 20.70 -11.51
N GLN A 23 5.33 19.63 -11.20
CA GLN A 23 6.60 19.33 -11.86
C GLN A 23 6.36 19.40 -13.36
N PRO A 24 7.25 20.05 -14.14
CA PRO A 24 7.09 20.10 -15.58
C PRO A 24 7.04 18.66 -16.10
N PRO A 25 6.19 18.36 -17.11
CA PRO A 25 6.06 17.01 -17.64
C PRO A 25 7.45 16.49 -18.04
N MET A 26 7.79 15.30 -17.56
CA MET A 26 9.06 14.66 -17.86
C MET A 26 9.19 14.48 -19.37
N LYS A 27 10.37 14.79 -19.92
CA LYS A 27 10.58 14.76 -21.37
C LYS A 27 11.04 13.36 -21.82
N PRO A 28 10.47 12.83 -22.91
CA PRO A 28 10.96 11.59 -23.52
C PRO A 28 12.45 11.68 -23.86
N VAL A 29 13.19 10.62 -23.55
CA VAL A 29 14.62 10.49 -23.83
C VAL A 29 14.81 9.61 -25.05
N SER A 30 15.48 10.14 -26.07
CA SER A 30 15.78 9.38 -27.29
C SER A 30 16.67 8.17 -27.01
N GLY A 31 16.34 7.02 -27.60
CA GLY A 31 17.11 5.79 -27.44
C GLY A 31 16.76 4.98 -26.17
N THR A 32 15.76 5.39 -25.40
CA THR A 32 15.29 4.66 -24.20
C THR A 32 14.05 3.82 -24.45
N GLU A 33 13.61 3.70 -25.70
CA GLU A 33 12.47 2.85 -26.06
C GLU A 33 12.75 1.39 -25.70
N VAL A 34 11.81 0.76 -24.99
CA VAL A 34 11.84 -0.63 -24.57
C VAL A 34 10.59 -1.34 -25.09
N ALA A 35 10.79 -2.49 -25.73
CA ALA A 35 9.70 -3.37 -26.13
C ALA A 35 9.37 -4.33 -25.00
N THR A 36 8.09 -4.47 -24.71
CA THR A 36 7.55 -5.41 -23.72
C THR A 36 6.39 -6.18 -24.32
N GLU A 37 5.90 -7.19 -23.60
CA GLU A 37 4.65 -7.88 -23.98
C GLU A 37 3.43 -6.96 -23.97
N SER A 38 3.48 -5.90 -23.15
CA SER A 38 2.40 -4.91 -23.01
C SER A 38 2.45 -3.80 -24.04
N GLY A 39 3.56 -3.67 -24.78
CA GLY A 39 3.76 -2.60 -25.75
C GLY A 39 5.17 -2.01 -25.68
N ARG A 40 5.40 -0.97 -26.51
CA ARG A 40 6.63 -0.20 -26.47
C ARG A 40 6.46 1.01 -25.56
N VAL A 41 7.38 1.16 -24.63
CA VAL A 41 7.42 2.27 -23.68
C VAL A 41 8.67 3.12 -23.91
N ILE A 42 8.53 4.43 -23.89
CA ILE A 42 9.65 5.38 -24.03
C ILE A 42 9.98 5.89 -22.63
N GLY A 43 11.25 5.80 -22.26
CA GLY A 43 11.73 6.34 -21.00
C GLY A 43 11.72 7.87 -20.98
N VAL A 44 11.44 8.43 -19.83
CA VAL A 44 11.48 9.87 -19.56
C VAL A 44 12.58 10.18 -18.56
N ALA A 45 13.21 11.35 -18.69
CA ALA A 45 14.27 11.75 -17.75
C ALA A 45 13.65 12.23 -16.44
N GLY A 46 13.97 11.56 -15.33
CA GLY A 46 13.73 12.09 -13.99
C GLY A 46 14.80 13.14 -13.65
N ASN A 47 16.05 12.72 -13.70
CA ASN A 47 17.26 13.56 -13.68
C ASN A 47 18.26 12.95 -14.68
N GLU A 48 19.46 13.53 -14.83
CA GLU A 48 20.46 13.05 -15.79
C GLU A 48 20.99 11.63 -15.48
N GLN A 49 20.69 11.10 -14.31
CA GLN A 49 21.27 9.86 -13.76
C GLN A 49 20.35 8.65 -13.88
N VAL A 50 19.03 8.86 -13.96
CA VAL A 50 18.03 7.79 -14.05
C VAL A 50 17.05 8.02 -15.18
N ILE A 51 16.47 6.92 -15.65
CA ILE A 51 15.37 6.88 -16.61
C ILE A 51 14.15 6.26 -15.92
N HIS A 52 12.99 6.87 -16.15
CA HIS A 52 11.69 6.34 -15.72
C HIS A 52 10.91 5.81 -16.92
N TRP A 53 10.31 4.65 -16.80
CA TRP A 53 9.31 4.13 -17.72
C TRP A 53 8.01 3.97 -16.93
N GLN A 54 6.97 4.67 -17.35
CA GLN A 54 5.76 4.86 -16.56
C GLN A 54 4.53 4.24 -17.22
N ASP A 55 3.54 3.94 -16.39
CA ASP A 55 2.19 3.53 -16.77
C ASP A 55 2.15 2.28 -17.66
N ILE A 56 3.02 1.31 -17.35
CA ILE A 56 3.08 0.05 -18.08
C ILE A 56 1.98 -0.87 -17.56
N PRO A 57 0.97 -1.26 -18.37
CA PRO A 57 -0.08 -2.16 -17.93
C PRO A 57 0.46 -3.59 -17.83
N PHE A 58 0.34 -4.20 -16.66
CA PHE A 58 0.72 -5.60 -16.46
C PHE A 58 -0.47 -6.57 -16.53
N ALA A 59 -1.70 -6.06 -16.45
CA ALA A 59 -2.94 -6.82 -16.59
C ALA A 59 -4.02 -5.99 -17.28
N GLN A 60 -5.07 -6.67 -17.78
CA GLN A 60 -6.25 -6.00 -18.32
C GLN A 60 -6.99 -5.24 -17.20
N PRO A 61 -7.68 -4.12 -17.52
CA PRO A 61 -8.52 -3.41 -16.56
C PRO A 61 -9.52 -4.36 -15.90
N PRO A 62 -9.52 -4.50 -14.56
CA PRO A 62 -10.42 -5.42 -13.85
C PRO A 62 -11.80 -4.79 -13.61
N GLU A 63 -12.44 -4.34 -14.67
CA GLU A 63 -13.73 -3.64 -14.66
C GLU A 63 -14.87 -4.47 -15.27
N GLY A 64 -16.11 -4.13 -14.97
CA GLY A 64 -17.29 -4.78 -15.51
C GLY A 64 -17.30 -6.27 -15.22
N SER A 65 -17.27 -7.12 -16.26
CA SER A 65 -17.27 -8.59 -16.11
C SER A 65 -15.97 -9.13 -15.49
N LEU A 66 -14.88 -8.37 -15.48
CA LEU A 66 -13.60 -8.74 -14.89
C LEU A 66 -13.47 -8.27 -13.43
N ARG A 67 -14.38 -7.42 -12.92
CA ARG A 67 -14.42 -7.08 -11.50
C ARG A 67 -14.55 -8.34 -10.66
N TRP A 68 -13.72 -8.47 -9.61
CA TRP A 68 -13.63 -9.66 -8.75
C TRP A 68 -13.37 -10.96 -9.54
N ARG A 69 -12.41 -10.86 -10.46
CA ARG A 69 -11.75 -12.00 -11.09
C ARG A 69 -10.25 -11.87 -10.95
N ALA A 70 -9.55 -12.97 -11.11
CA ALA A 70 -8.10 -12.99 -11.22
C ALA A 70 -7.65 -12.05 -12.37
N PRO A 71 -6.53 -11.32 -12.20
CA PRO A 71 -6.02 -10.44 -13.25
C PRO A 71 -5.77 -11.23 -14.54
N GLN A 72 -6.21 -10.67 -15.66
CA GLN A 72 -6.00 -11.26 -16.97
C GLN A 72 -4.77 -10.63 -17.63
N PRO A 73 -3.88 -11.39 -18.27
CA PRO A 73 -2.73 -10.83 -18.94
C PRO A 73 -3.11 -9.74 -19.94
N TYR A 74 -2.37 -8.64 -19.94
CA TYR A 74 -2.45 -7.63 -20.97
C TYR A 74 -1.34 -7.87 -22.01
N SER A 75 -1.68 -7.88 -23.29
CA SER A 75 -0.71 -8.06 -24.37
C SER A 75 -1.07 -7.18 -25.56
N ASN A 76 -0.13 -6.31 -25.93
CA ASN A 76 -0.23 -5.44 -27.10
C ASN A 76 1.19 -5.08 -27.63
N PRO A 77 1.99 -6.06 -28.03
CA PRO A 77 3.43 -5.88 -28.29
C PRO A 77 3.73 -4.89 -29.43
N GLU A 78 2.80 -4.67 -30.35
CA GLU A 78 2.92 -3.68 -31.43
C GLU A 78 2.42 -2.28 -31.01
N GLY A 79 1.75 -2.16 -29.88
CA GLY A 79 1.23 -0.90 -29.36
C GLY A 79 2.31 -0.02 -28.74
N GLN A 80 2.02 1.27 -28.65
CA GLN A 80 2.83 2.22 -27.90
C GLN A 80 2.13 2.57 -26.59
N ILE A 81 2.84 2.39 -25.47
CA ILE A 81 2.36 2.77 -24.15
C ILE A 81 2.46 4.30 -24.06
N GLN A 82 1.34 4.93 -23.71
CA GLN A 82 1.24 6.36 -23.48
C GLN A 82 1.15 6.63 -21.99
N ALA A 83 1.83 7.68 -21.51
CA ALA A 83 1.62 8.19 -20.16
C ALA A 83 0.15 8.56 -19.97
N ARG A 84 -0.41 8.22 -18.81
CA ARG A 84 -1.81 8.45 -18.45
C ARG A 84 -1.95 9.65 -17.52
N GLU A 85 -3.10 10.26 -17.50
CA GLU A 85 -3.41 11.35 -16.58
C GLU A 85 -3.44 10.84 -15.14
N SER A 86 -3.93 9.62 -14.93
CA SER A 86 -3.95 8.93 -13.63
C SER A 86 -4.07 7.42 -13.83
N THR A 87 -3.36 6.66 -12.99
CA THR A 87 -3.47 5.20 -12.86
C THR A 87 -3.85 4.79 -11.44
N ILE A 88 -4.37 5.71 -10.63
CA ILE A 88 -4.73 5.47 -9.23
C ILE A 88 -5.89 4.48 -9.16
N CYS A 89 -5.77 3.42 -8.37
CA CYS A 89 -6.87 2.52 -8.06
C CYS A 89 -7.92 3.24 -7.20
N VAL A 90 -9.19 2.83 -7.33
CA VAL A 90 -10.29 3.50 -6.62
C VAL A 90 -10.05 3.49 -5.11
N GLN A 91 -10.05 4.67 -4.51
CA GLN A 91 -9.78 4.90 -3.09
C GLN A 91 -10.33 6.25 -2.62
N GLU A 92 -10.32 6.49 -1.30
CA GLU A 92 -10.60 7.81 -0.76
C GLU A 92 -9.45 8.77 -1.07
N SER A 93 -9.78 10.02 -1.43
CA SER A 93 -8.77 11.07 -1.64
C SER A 93 -8.04 11.40 -0.33
N GLY A 94 -6.76 11.67 -0.41
CA GLY A 94 -5.96 12.02 0.77
C GLY A 94 -4.46 12.02 0.53
N ALA A 95 -3.69 12.28 1.57
CA ALA A 95 -2.24 12.38 1.47
C ALA A 95 -1.56 11.08 0.98
N ILE A 96 -2.10 9.92 1.34
CA ILE A 96 -1.54 8.61 0.93
C ILE A 96 -1.81 8.33 -0.55
N SER A 97 -2.97 8.77 -1.07
CA SER A 97 -3.27 8.70 -2.50
C SER A 97 -2.59 9.81 -3.32
N GLY A 98 -1.94 10.76 -2.66
CA GLY A 98 -1.36 11.93 -3.32
C GLY A 98 -2.40 12.87 -3.95
N THR A 99 -3.67 12.79 -3.53
CA THR A 99 -4.78 13.56 -4.10
C THR A 99 -5.43 14.46 -3.07
N GLU A 100 -6.02 15.56 -3.54
CA GLU A 100 -6.80 16.47 -2.70
C GLU A 100 -8.30 16.23 -2.87
N GLY A 101 -9.07 16.49 -1.83
CA GLY A 101 -10.53 16.39 -1.86
C GLY A 101 -11.12 15.63 -0.68
N THR A 102 -12.44 15.41 -0.74
CA THR A 102 -13.22 14.70 0.30
C THR A 102 -14.08 13.59 -0.30
N SER A 103 -13.76 13.15 -1.50
CA SER A 103 -14.49 12.13 -2.27
C SER A 103 -13.56 11.00 -2.70
N PHE A 104 -14.11 10.01 -3.37
CA PHE A 104 -13.33 8.94 -3.98
C PHE A 104 -12.66 9.42 -5.27
N VAL A 105 -11.48 8.85 -5.55
CA VAL A 105 -10.65 9.12 -6.74
C VAL A 105 -10.21 7.80 -7.36
N GLY A 106 -9.68 7.88 -8.58
CA GLY A 106 -9.12 6.73 -9.29
C GLY A 106 -10.16 5.97 -10.12
N SER A 107 -9.77 4.86 -10.68
CA SER A 107 -10.61 3.99 -11.50
C SER A 107 -10.26 2.52 -11.29
N GLU A 108 -11.08 1.61 -11.82
CA GLU A 108 -10.74 0.18 -11.84
C GLU A 108 -9.65 -0.12 -12.87
N ASP A 109 -9.47 0.71 -13.91
CA ASP A 109 -8.33 0.64 -14.85
C ASP A 109 -7.07 1.19 -14.18
N CYS A 110 -6.44 0.39 -13.32
CA CYS A 110 -5.36 0.83 -12.45
C CYS A 110 -4.17 -0.16 -12.33
N LEU A 111 -4.21 -1.30 -13.01
CA LEU A 111 -3.18 -2.33 -12.90
C LEU A 111 -1.94 -1.99 -13.75
N TYR A 112 -1.20 -1.01 -13.26
CA TYR A 112 0.00 -0.45 -13.89
C TYR A 112 1.21 -0.53 -12.97
N LEU A 113 2.39 -0.55 -13.58
CA LEU A 113 3.66 -0.44 -12.90
C LEU A 113 4.54 0.62 -13.54
N ASP A 114 5.49 1.14 -12.74
CA ASP A 114 6.57 2.00 -13.21
C ASP A 114 7.92 1.35 -12.95
N ILE A 115 8.90 1.75 -13.74
CA ILE A 115 10.27 1.28 -13.61
C ILE A 115 11.19 2.50 -13.55
N VAL A 116 12.10 2.53 -12.59
CA VAL A 116 13.21 3.48 -12.54
C VAL A 116 14.53 2.73 -12.50
N ALA A 117 15.47 3.15 -13.33
CA ALA A 117 16.79 2.53 -13.39
C ALA A 117 17.89 3.56 -13.70
N PRO A 118 19.16 3.29 -13.33
CA PRO A 118 20.28 4.10 -13.79
C PRO A 118 20.30 4.25 -15.31
N SER A 119 20.68 5.42 -15.80
CA SER A 119 20.68 5.71 -17.25
C SER A 119 21.49 4.73 -18.09
N ALA A 120 22.51 4.11 -17.48
CA ALA A 120 23.35 3.08 -18.11
C ALA A 120 22.87 1.63 -17.82
N ALA A 121 21.71 1.42 -17.21
CA ALA A 121 21.25 0.09 -16.77
C ALA A 121 21.09 -0.90 -17.92
N ARG A 122 20.68 -0.45 -19.11
CA ARG A 122 20.41 -1.35 -20.26
C ARG A 122 21.63 -2.10 -20.79
N ASP A 123 22.83 -1.62 -20.46
CA ASP A 123 24.10 -2.29 -20.81
C ASP A 123 24.63 -3.15 -19.65
N GLN A 124 23.83 -3.33 -18.59
CA GLN A 124 24.20 -4.02 -17.36
C GLN A 124 23.17 -5.12 -17.03
N VAL A 125 23.47 -5.88 -15.98
CA VAL A 125 22.56 -6.86 -15.36
C VAL A 125 22.48 -6.50 -13.88
N LEU A 126 21.49 -5.66 -13.52
CA LEU A 126 21.35 -5.06 -12.20
C LEU A 126 20.33 -5.83 -11.34
N PRO A 127 20.52 -5.87 -10.02
CA PRO A 127 19.49 -6.37 -9.12
C PRO A 127 18.17 -5.61 -9.32
N VAL A 128 17.05 -6.31 -9.08
CA VAL A 128 15.71 -5.75 -9.19
C VAL A 128 15.08 -5.66 -7.81
N MET A 129 14.43 -4.53 -7.50
CA MET A 129 13.63 -4.34 -6.30
C MET A 129 12.19 -4.00 -6.68
N VAL A 130 11.20 -4.75 -6.19
CA VAL A 130 9.78 -4.51 -6.48
C VAL A 130 9.10 -3.98 -5.24
N TRP A 131 8.67 -2.73 -5.29
CA TRP A 131 7.98 -2.04 -4.21
C TRP A 131 6.49 -2.33 -4.19
N ILE A 132 5.99 -2.76 -3.04
CA ILE A 132 4.58 -2.99 -2.74
C ILE A 132 4.16 -1.95 -1.70
N HIS A 133 3.36 -0.96 -2.13
CA HIS A 133 3.00 0.16 -1.27
C HIS A 133 2.10 -0.27 -0.10
N GLY A 134 2.10 0.55 0.96
CA GLY A 134 1.23 0.42 2.11
C GLY A 134 -0.13 1.08 1.92
N GLY A 135 -0.68 1.60 3.02
CA GLY A 135 -1.97 2.28 3.02
C GLY A 135 -3.14 1.37 3.38
N GLY A 136 -2.92 0.35 4.22
CA GLY A 136 -3.97 -0.52 4.77
C GLY A 136 -4.70 -1.38 3.73
N ASN A 137 -4.14 -1.56 2.54
CA ASN A 137 -4.81 -2.17 1.37
C ASN A 137 -6.09 -1.42 0.95
N THR A 138 -6.30 -0.18 1.40
CA THR A 138 -7.45 0.66 1.05
C THR A 138 -7.06 1.92 0.30
N SER A 139 -5.79 2.32 0.39
CA SER A 139 -5.23 3.50 -0.24
C SER A 139 -3.78 3.27 -0.66
N GLY A 140 -3.23 4.19 -1.42
CA GLY A 140 -1.87 4.14 -1.93
C GLY A 140 -1.79 4.05 -3.45
N THR A 141 -0.63 4.39 -3.99
CA THR A 141 -0.34 4.33 -5.42
C THR A 141 1.16 4.23 -5.65
N LYS A 142 1.55 3.61 -6.76
CA LYS A 142 2.93 3.55 -7.24
C LYS A 142 3.58 4.94 -7.38
N ASP A 143 2.77 5.97 -7.68
CA ASP A 143 3.22 7.31 -8.01
C ASP A 143 3.70 8.13 -6.80
N THR A 144 3.41 7.66 -5.57
CA THR A 144 3.81 8.37 -4.34
C THR A 144 5.32 8.26 -4.04
N TYR A 145 6.00 7.27 -4.60
CA TYR A 145 7.34 6.86 -4.20
C TYR A 145 8.38 7.14 -5.28
N ASP A 146 9.26 8.11 -5.05
CA ASP A 146 10.40 8.39 -5.95
C ASP A 146 11.65 7.62 -5.50
N PHE A 147 11.89 6.49 -6.10
CA PHE A 147 13.09 5.66 -5.85
C PHE A 147 14.29 6.02 -6.73
N SER A 148 14.33 7.21 -7.32
CA SER A 148 15.44 7.65 -8.19
C SER A 148 16.80 7.58 -7.48
N ALA A 149 16.87 8.05 -6.22
CA ALA A 149 18.10 8.02 -5.43
C ALA A 149 18.53 6.57 -5.13
N LEU A 150 17.61 5.73 -4.66
CA LEU A 150 17.91 4.30 -4.42
C LEU A 150 18.42 3.62 -5.70
N ALA A 151 17.74 3.84 -6.83
CA ALA A 151 18.12 3.23 -8.11
C ALA A 151 19.53 3.64 -8.53
N TYR A 152 19.85 4.93 -8.45
CA TYR A 152 21.15 5.45 -8.84
C TYR A 152 22.27 5.05 -7.87
N ASP A 153 22.08 5.30 -6.57
CA ASP A 153 23.13 5.13 -5.58
C ASP A 153 23.48 3.66 -5.33
N GLN A 154 22.47 2.77 -5.39
CA GLN A 154 22.66 1.34 -5.16
C GLN A 154 22.78 0.53 -6.47
N GLN A 155 22.71 1.18 -7.62
CA GLN A 155 22.78 0.53 -8.94
C GLN A 155 21.78 -0.63 -9.05
N VAL A 156 20.50 -0.34 -8.83
CA VAL A 156 19.39 -1.29 -8.88
C VAL A 156 18.30 -0.80 -9.83
N VAL A 157 17.52 -1.72 -10.39
CA VAL A 157 16.27 -1.41 -11.09
C VAL A 157 15.15 -1.50 -10.07
N VAL A 158 14.38 -0.42 -9.89
CA VAL A 158 13.21 -0.43 -9.00
C VAL A 158 11.92 -0.44 -9.81
N VAL A 159 11.01 -1.33 -9.42
CA VAL A 159 9.66 -1.44 -9.98
C VAL A 159 8.66 -1.03 -8.90
N THR A 160 7.78 -0.09 -9.16
CA THR A 160 6.66 0.25 -8.28
C THR A 160 5.36 -0.21 -8.92
N ILE A 161 4.45 -0.79 -8.14
CA ILE A 161 3.23 -1.42 -8.67
C ILE A 161 1.98 -0.89 -7.99
N ASN A 162 0.88 -0.81 -8.75
CA ASN A 162 -0.45 -0.70 -8.20
C ASN A 162 -1.10 -2.09 -8.06
N TYR A 163 -2.10 -2.18 -7.20
CA TYR A 163 -2.96 -3.36 -7.03
C TYR A 163 -4.33 -2.91 -6.54
N ARG A 164 -5.38 -3.69 -6.83
CA ARG A 164 -6.76 -3.36 -6.40
C ARG A 164 -6.83 -3.19 -4.89
N LEU A 165 -7.62 -2.22 -4.45
CA LEU A 165 -7.75 -1.79 -3.06
C LEU A 165 -9.14 -2.05 -2.50
N GLY A 166 -9.23 -2.06 -1.16
CA GLY A 166 -10.48 -2.18 -0.43
C GLY A 166 -11.33 -3.39 -0.86
N PRO A 167 -12.65 -3.21 -0.96
CA PRO A 167 -13.56 -4.29 -1.34
C PRO A 167 -13.40 -4.72 -2.81
N LEU A 168 -12.68 -3.96 -3.64
CA LEU A 168 -12.37 -4.36 -5.01
C LEU A 168 -11.21 -5.36 -5.08
N GLY A 169 -10.28 -5.29 -4.12
CA GLY A 169 -9.14 -6.19 -3.99
C GLY A 169 -9.40 -7.40 -3.08
N TRP A 170 -10.28 -7.27 -2.10
CA TRP A 170 -10.56 -8.32 -1.12
C TRP A 170 -12.06 -8.42 -0.85
N ILE A 171 -12.67 -9.51 -1.29
CA ILE A 171 -14.08 -9.79 -1.06
C ILE A 171 -14.33 -11.30 -1.05
N THR A 172 -15.15 -11.75 -0.12
CA THR A 172 -15.62 -13.13 -0.04
C THR A 172 -17.15 -13.13 -0.08
N HIS A 173 -17.74 -13.59 -1.17
CA HIS A 173 -19.19 -13.72 -1.29
C HIS A 173 -19.55 -15.00 -2.04
N PRO A 174 -20.52 -15.82 -1.56
CA PRO A 174 -20.87 -17.11 -2.18
C PRO A 174 -21.18 -17.04 -3.68
N SER A 175 -21.81 -15.95 -4.15
CA SER A 175 -22.11 -15.82 -5.58
C SER A 175 -20.88 -15.50 -6.44
N ILE A 176 -19.81 -14.90 -5.85
CA ILE A 176 -18.57 -14.60 -6.56
C ILE A 176 -17.70 -15.86 -6.67
N GLN A 177 -17.44 -16.52 -5.53
CA GLN A 177 -16.54 -17.68 -5.47
C GLN A 177 -17.23 -19.00 -5.82
N GLY A 178 -18.54 -19.12 -5.59
CA GLY A 178 -19.27 -20.40 -5.72
C GLY A 178 -19.39 -20.92 -7.16
N GLU A 179 -19.54 -20.03 -8.14
CA GLU A 179 -19.62 -20.36 -9.56
C GLU A 179 -18.28 -20.16 -10.30
N ALA A 180 -17.25 -19.68 -9.60
CA ALA A 180 -15.94 -19.41 -10.18
C ALA A 180 -15.11 -20.69 -10.34
N GLU A 181 -14.08 -20.63 -11.19
CA GLU A 181 -13.11 -21.69 -11.40
C GLU A 181 -11.69 -21.16 -11.25
N GLY A 182 -10.74 -22.04 -10.92
CA GLY A 182 -9.32 -21.69 -10.81
C GLY A 182 -9.07 -20.55 -9.83
N LEU A 183 -8.29 -19.56 -10.25
CA LEU A 183 -7.90 -18.41 -9.43
C LEU A 183 -9.07 -17.44 -9.16
N ASP A 184 -10.13 -17.47 -9.94
CA ASP A 184 -11.32 -16.64 -9.71
C ASP A 184 -12.07 -17.04 -8.42
N LYS A 185 -11.78 -18.23 -7.86
CA LYS A 185 -12.27 -18.65 -6.53
C LYS A 185 -11.63 -17.95 -5.37
N SER A 186 -10.53 -17.22 -5.60
CA SER A 186 -9.85 -16.48 -4.55
C SER A 186 -10.72 -15.35 -4.00
N SER A 187 -10.47 -14.99 -2.75
CA SER A 187 -10.99 -13.79 -2.10
C SER A 187 -9.98 -12.63 -2.09
N ASN A 188 -8.73 -12.88 -2.55
CA ASN A 188 -7.58 -11.99 -2.42
C ASN A 188 -7.13 -11.47 -3.80
N PHE A 189 -8.03 -10.78 -4.52
CA PHE A 189 -7.76 -10.30 -5.88
C PHE A 189 -6.62 -9.27 -5.93
N GLY A 190 -6.50 -8.40 -4.92
CA GLY A 190 -5.37 -7.47 -4.83
C GLY A 190 -4.03 -8.19 -4.67
N GLN A 191 -4.00 -9.31 -3.93
CA GLN A 191 -2.79 -10.13 -3.84
C GLN A 191 -2.48 -10.87 -5.16
N LEU A 192 -3.49 -11.28 -5.90
CA LEU A 192 -3.33 -11.83 -7.25
C LEU A 192 -2.78 -10.78 -8.22
N ASP A 193 -3.15 -9.50 -8.07
CA ASP A 193 -2.61 -8.41 -8.88
C ASP A 193 -1.11 -8.22 -8.64
N ILE A 194 -0.67 -8.29 -7.37
CA ILE A 194 0.75 -8.24 -7.01
C ILE A 194 1.52 -9.41 -7.63
N ILE A 195 0.95 -10.62 -7.59
CA ILE A 195 1.53 -11.81 -8.23
C ILE A 195 1.66 -11.61 -9.76
N ALA A 196 0.62 -11.08 -10.41
CA ALA A 196 0.65 -10.79 -11.84
C ALA A 196 1.72 -9.75 -12.22
N ALA A 197 1.91 -8.72 -11.39
CA ALA A 197 2.97 -7.74 -11.57
C ALA A 197 4.38 -8.36 -11.42
N LEU A 198 4.55 -9.30 -10.48
CA LEU A 198 5.80 -10.04 -10.34
C LEU A 198 6.04 -10.99 -11.54
N GLU A 199 5.02 -11.66 -12.03
CA GLU A 199 5.10 -12.47 -13.24
C GLU A 199 5.47 -11.63 -14.46
N TRP A 200 4.87 -10.45 -14.61
CA TRP A 200 5.23 -9.50 -15.66
C TRP A 200 6.70 -9.08 -15.52
N THR A 201 7.15 -8.76 -14.30
CA THR A 201 8.53 -8.41 -14.00
C THR A 201 9.49 -9.52 -14.42
N GLN A 202 9.20 -10.76 -14.08
CA GLN A 202 10.01 -11.92 -14.47
C GLN A 202 10.18 -12.04 -15.99
N ARG A 203 9.14 -11.74 -16.76
CA ARG A 203 9.19 -11.87 -18.23
C ARG A 203 9.85 -10.68 -18.95
N ASN A 204 9.81 -9.47 -18.36
CA ASN A 204 10.14 -8.25 -19.10
C ASN A 204 11.34 -7.45 -18.57
N ILE A 205 11.72 -7.62 -17.29
CA ILE A 205 12.65 -6.70 -16.61
C ILE A 205 14.06 -6.69 -17.20
N GLN A 206 14.47 -7.73 -17.88
CA GLN A 206 15.76 -7.79 -18.59
C GLN A 206 15.89 -6.73 -19.67
N ASN A 207 14.77 -6.34 -20.31
CA ASN A 207 14.76 -5.31 -21.33
C ASN A 207 15.08 -3.91 -20.77
N PHE A 208 14.99 -3.76 -19.43
CA PHE A 208 15.32 -2.54 -18.68
C PHE A 208 16.67 -2.64 -17.95
N GLY A 209 17.43 -3.72 -18.17
CA GLY A 209 18.72 -3.97 -17.53
C GLY A 209 18.64 -4.67 -16.18
N GLY A 210 17.47 -5.18 -15.79
CA GLY A 210 17.27 -5.91 -14.54
C GLY A 210 17.54 -7.41 -14.65
N ASP A 211 18.06 -8.01 -13.58
CA ASP A 211 18.25 -9.46 -13.45
C ASP A 211 17.01 -10.11 -12.86
N HIS A 212 16.23 -10.80 -13.68
CA HIS A 212 15.05 -11.54 -13.23
C HIS A 212 15.40 -12.69 -12.24
N ASN A 213 16.65 -13.14 -12.15
CA ASN A 213 17.13 -14.11 -11.15
C ASN A 213 17.61 -13.45 -9.85
N ASN A 214 17.50 -12.13 -9.73
CA ASN A 214 17.92 -11.38 -8.55
C ASN A 214 16.88 -10.34 -8.15
N VAL A 215 15.65 -10.79 -7.90
CA VAL A 215 14.49 -9.95 -7.54
C VAL A 215 14.30 -9.94 -6.03
N THR A 216 14.26 -8.77 -5.45
CA THR A 216 13.88 -8.53 -4.05
C THR A 216 12.51 -7.88 -4.02
N ILE A 217 11.55 -8.46 -3.32
CA ILE A 217 10.27 -7.79 -3.01
C ILE A 217 10.42 -7.02 -1.71
N PHE A 218 9.87 -5.81 -1.66
CA PHE A 218 9.87 -5.01 -0.43
C PHE A 218 8.61 -4.17 -0.32
N GLY A 219 8.15 -3.94 0.91
CA GLY A 219 6.93 -3.21 1.15
C GLY A 219 6.77 -2.85 2.62
N GLU A 220 6.00 -1.80 2.87
CA GLU A 220 5.77 -1.26 4.21
C GLU A 220 4.29 -1.37 4.60
N SER A 221 4.01 -1.57 5.90
CA SER A 221 2.64 -1.65 6.43
C SER A 221 1.84 -2.79 5.79
N ALA A 222 0.74 -2.45 5.10
CA ALA A 222 -0.01 -3.41 4.29
C ALA A 222 0.83 -4.01 3.17
N GLY A 223 1.79 -3.25 2.59
CA GLY A 223 2.79 -3.78 1.66
C GLY A 223 3.68 -4.84 2.30
N GLY A 224 4.11 -4.64 3.56
CA GLY A 224 4.83 -5.63 4.34
C GLY A 224 3.99 -6.88 4.66
N HIS A 225 2.69 -6.70 4.94
CA HIS A 225 1.73 -7.80 5.04
C HIS A 225 1.63 -8.59 3.73
N ASN A 226 1.56 -7.87 2.61
CA ASN A 226 1.50 -8.49 1.27
C ASN A 226 2.81 -9.23 0.94
N VAL A 227 3.98 -8.75 1.40
CA VAL A 227 5.25 -9.49 1.32
C VAL A 227 5.16 -10.82 2.08
N TYR A 228 4.61 -10.83 3.29
CA TYR A 228 4.41 -12.09 4.04
C TYR A 228 3.42 -13.02 3.35
N ALA A 229 2.34 -12.48 2.77
CA ALA A 229 1.40 -13.28 1.98
C ALA A 229 2.10 -13.95 0.79
N LEU A 230 3.02 -13.25 0.11
CA LEU A 230 3.84 -13.82 -0.97
C LEU A 230 4.80 -14.90 -0.47
N LEU A 231 5.37 -14.76 0.73
CA LEU A 231 6.25 -15.78 1.31
C LEU A 231 5.54 -17.12 1.54
N VAL A 232 4.23 -17.10 1.82
CA VAL A 232 3.45 -18.33 2.04
C VAL A 232 2.62 -18.76 0.83
N SER A 233 2.44 -17.89 -0.18
CA SER A 233 1.62 -18.20 -1.34
C SER A 233 2.29 -19.19 -2.28
N PRO A 234 1.67 -20.33 -2.62
CA PRO A 234 2.23 -21.25 -3.59
C PRO A 234 2.34 -20.65 -5.00
N LEU A 235 1.52 -19.63 -5.30
CA LEU A 235 1.51 -18.95 -6.60
C LEU A 235 2.73 -18.05 -6.82
N ALA A 236 3.41 -17.65 -5.75
CA ALA A 236 4.58 -16.77 -5.83
C ALA A 236 5.93 -17.53 -5.87
N ASN A 237 5.92 -18.84 -6.04
CA ASN A 237 7.12 -19.64 -6.12
C ASN A 237 8.00 -19.24 -7.31
N GLY A 238 9.29 -18.93 -7.04
CA GLY A 238 10.26 -18.57 -8.08
C GLY A 238 10.11 -17.14 -8.64
N LEU A 239 9.17 -16.32 -8.14
CA LEU A 239 8.99 -14.95 -8.61
C LEU A 239 9.93 -13.95 -7.95
N PHE A 240 10.52 -14.29 -6.82
CA PHE A 240 11.47 -13.45 -6.10
C PHE A 240 12.53 -14.30 -5.37
N HIS A 241 13.62 -13.64 -4.96
CA HIS A 241 14.82 -14.27 -4.41
C HIS A 241 15.19 -13.73 -3.02
N ARG A 242 14.57 -12.60 -2.60
CA ARG A 242 14.70 -11.99 -1.27
C ARG A 242 13.42 -11.23 -0.93
N ALA A 243 13.18 -11.05 0.35
CA ALA A 243 12.01 -10.33 0.83
C ALA A 243 12.37 -9.35 1.95
N ILE A 244 11.78 -8.15 1.92
CA ILE A 244 11.90 -7.14 2.98
C ILE A 244 10.49 -6.73 3.40
N ALA A 245 10.12 -7.00 4.65
CA ALA A 245 8.82 -6.62 5.22
C ALA A 245 9.02 -5.54 6.29
N GLN A 246 8.60 -4.30 5.97
CA GLN A 246 8.71 -3.14 6.83
C GLN A 246 7.40 -2.93 7.58
N SER A 247 7.47 -2.89 8.91
CA SER A 247 6.31 -2.69 9.80
C SER A 247 5.08 -3.56 9.44
N PRO A 248 5.27 -4.87 9.16
CA PRO A 248 4.22 -5.77 8.69
C PRO A 248 3.24 -6.17 9.78
N TYR A 249 2.17 -6.85 9.36
CA TYR A 249 1.27 -7.63 10.23
C TYR A 249 0.93 -8.97 9.56
N THR A 250 0.39 -9.95 10.34
CA THR A 250 0.15 -11.32 9.86
C THR A 250 -1.32 -11.73 9.90
N THR A 251 -2.21 -10.81 10.25
CA THR A 251 -3.63 -11.11 10.46
C THR A 251 -4.32 -11.59 9.18
N THR A 252 -4.97 -12.74 9.26
CA THR A 252 -5.85 -13.26 8.22
C THR A 252 -7.12 -13.81 8.85
N VAL A 253 -8.19 -13.88 8.07
CA VAL A 253 -9.48 -14.45 8.47
C VAL A 253 -9.84 -15.63 7.57
N THR A 254 -10.74 -16.50 8.04
CA THR A 254 -11.31 -17.56 7.20
C THR A 254 -12.32 -16.99 6.19
N PRO A 255 -12.68 -17.74 5.11
CA PRO A 255 -13.75 -17.32 4.20
C PRO A 255 -15.11 -17.10 4.91
N ARG A 256 -15.40 -17.87 5.97
CA ARG A 256 -16.61 -17.73 6.78
C ARG A 256 -16.63 -16.40 7.54
N GLU A 257 -15.51 -16.02 8.14
CA GLU A 257 -15.34 -14.74 8.82
C GLU A 257 -15.36 -13.57 7.84
N ALA A 258 -14.73 -13.71 6.65
CA ALA A 258 -14.73 -12.68 5.62
C ALA A 258 -16.12 -12.43 5.02
N PHE A 259 -16.96 -13.46 4.89
CA PHE A 259 -18.35 -13.29 4.49
C PHE A 259 -19.21 -12.73 5.64
N ASN A 260 -18.96 -13.15 6.87
CA ASN A 260 -19.61 -12.72 8.12
C ASN A 260 -21.16 -12.81 8.09
N ARG A 261 -21.69 -13.93 7.59
CA ARG A 261 -23.13 -14.12 7.43
C ARG A 261 -23.91 -13.85 8.72
N ASN A 262 -24.94 -13.02 8.64
CA ASN A 262 -25.76 -12.61 9.77
C ASN A 262 -24.98 -11.93 10.91
N ARG A 263 -23.83 -11.32 10.63
CA ARG A 263 -22.92 -10.75 11.63
C ARG A 263 -22.53 -11.75 12.72
N GLU A 264 -22.21 -12.98 12.31
CA GLU A 264 -21.79 -14.03 13.21
C GLU A 264 -20.53 -13.67 14.01
N PHE A 265 -19.67 -12.84 13.41
CA PHE A 265 -18.44 -12.30 13.99
C PHE A 265 -18.54 -10.78 14.12
N PRO A 266 -19.27 -10.27 15.14
CA PRO A 266 -19.56 -8.83 15.25
C PRO A 266 -18.31 -7.97 15.45
N GLU A 267 -17.20 -8.56 15.92
CA GLU A 267 -15.91 -7.88 16.07
C GLU A 267 -15.23 -7.56 14.74
N LEU A 268 -15.62 -8.21 13.65
CA LEU A 268 -15.06 -7.97 12.31
C LEU A 268 -15.76 -6.81 11.59
N ASP A 269 -17.06 -6.68 11.72
CA ASP A 269 -18.03 -5.64 11.26
C ASP A 269 -17.74 -5.01 9.87
N ARG A 270 -17.08 -5.74 8.97
CA ARG A 270 -16.69 -5.31 7.61
C ARG A 270 -16.54 -6.46 6.63
N GLY A 271 -17.28 -7.52 6.88
CA GLY A 271 -17.42 -8.61 5.92
C GLY A 271 -18.26 -8.19 4.73
N SER A 272 -18.31 -9.03 3.70
CA SER A 272 -19.13 -8.74 2.53
C SER A 272 -20.63 -8.81 2.81
N TRP A 273 -21.04 -9.45 3.92
CA TRP A 273 -22.42 -9.40 4.39
C TRP A 273 -22.84 -7.99 4.75
N GLU A 274 -22.06 -7.31 5.57
CA GLU A 274 -22.29 -5.91 5.97
C GLU A 274 -22.23 -4.96 4.78
N LEU A 275 -21.28 -5.19 3.87
CA LEU A 275 -21.15 -4.40 2.65
C LEU A 275 -22.43 -4.48 1.80
N LEU A 276 -22.98 -5.67 1.57
CA LEU A 276 -24.19 -5.80 0.79
C LEU A 276 -25.40 -5.18 1.51
N GLN A 277 -25.48 -5.31 2.83
CA GLN A 277 -26.52 -4.61 3.60
C GLN A 277 -26.42 -3.09 3.48
N ALA A 278 -25.20 -2.53 3.50
CA ALA A 278 -24.97 -1.09 3.31
C ALA A 278 -25.32 -0.63 1.89
N LEU A 279 -25.25 -1.52 0.90
CA LEU A 279 -25.72 -1.32 -0.46
C LEU A 279 -27.25 -1.57 -0.63
N GLU A 280 -27.97 -1.81 0.46
CA GLU A 280 -29.41 -2.15 0.45
C GLU A 280 -29.72 -3.42 -0.38
N LEU A 281 -28.78 -4.36 -0.49
CA LEU A 281 -28.91 -5.62 -1.20
C LEU A 281 -29.15 -6.78 -0.22
N ASP A 282 -29.83 -7.83 -0.70
CA ASP A 282 -29.96 -9.08 0.04
C ASP A 282 -28.68 -9.94 -0.14
N PRO A 283 -27.88 -10.13 0.94
CA PRO A 283 -26.62 -10.87 0.83
C PRO A 283 -26.76 -12.36 0.50
N ASP A 284 -27.94 -12.95 0.71
CA ASP A 284 -28.17 -14.38 0.41
C ASP A 284 -28.58 -14.63 -1.04
N THR A 285 -29.17 -13.63 -1.71
CA THR A 285 -29.78 -13.82 -3.05
C THR A 285 -29.13 -12.98 -4.15
N THR A 286 -28.27 -12.03 -3.81
CA THR A 286 -27.62 -11.16 -4.80
C THR A 286 -26.59 -11.96 -5.63
N SER A 287 -26.77 -11.94 -6.95
CA SER A 287 -25.86 -12.62 -7.88
C SER A 287 -24.57 -11.85 -8.13
N ALA A 288 -23.50 -12.54 -8.53
CA ALA A 288 -22.24 -11.92 -8.93
C ALA A 288 -22.42 -10.91 -10.07
N SER A 289 -23.33 -11.15 -11.02
CA SER A 289 -23.59 -10.23 -12.12
C SER A 289 -24.24 -8.93 -11.64
N ALA A 290 -25.18 -9.02 -10.67
CA ALA A 290 -25.76 -7.83 -10.05
C ALA A 290 -24.71 -7.02 -9.30
N LEU A 291 -23.83 -7.67 -8.52
CA LEU A 291 -22.73 -7.02 -7.82
C LEU A 291 -21.77 -6.30 -8.79
N ARG A 292 -21.41 -6.94 -9.90
CA ARG A 292 -20.54 -6.35 -10.92
C ARG A 292 -21.15 -5.16 -11.67
N SER A 293 -22.49 -5.00 -11.65
CA SER A 293 -23.18 -3.88 -12.29
C SER A 293 -23.30 -2.63 -11.43
N ILE A 294 -22.93 -2.69 -10.14
CA ILE A 294 -23.00 -1.55 -9.22
C ILE A 294 -21.90 -0.54 -9.58
N ASP A 295 -22.22 0.74 -9.48
CA ASP A 295 -21.21 1.80 -9.63
C ASP A 295 -20.10 1.64 -8.60
N VAL A 296 -18.85 1.81 -9.02
CA VAL A 296 -17.70 1.54 -8.16
C VAL A 296 -17.63 2.50 -6.97
N TYR A 297 -18.02 3.76 -7.16
CA TYR A 297 -18.03 4.74 -6.07
C TYR A 297 -19.17 4.50 -5.08
N GLU A 298 -20.27 3.87 -5.52
CA GLU A 298 -21.32 3.40 -4.63
C GLU A 298 -20.84 2.26 -3.74
N ILE A 299 -20.09 1.29 -4.30
CA ILE A 299 -19.44 0.21 -3.52
C ILE A 299 -18.47 0.81 -2.48
N MET A 300 -17.62 1.75 -2.89
CA MET A 300 -16.67 2.38 -1.98
C MET A 300 -17.38 3.19 -0.89
N SER A 301 -18.42 3.94 -1.24
CA SER A 301 -19.22 4.70 -0.26
C SER A 301 -19.86 3.80 0.78
N ALA A 302 -20.44 2.68 0.35
CA ALA A 302 -21.01 1.68 1.24
C ALA A 302 -19.93 1.08 2.17
N TYR A 303 -18.79 0.69 1.62
CA TYR A 303 -17.68 0.12 2.39
C TYR A 303 -17.17 1.09 3.47
N TYR A 304 -16.91 2.36 3.11
CA TYR A 304 -16.43 3.37 4.05
C TYR A 304 -17.49 3.83 5.06
N SER A 305 -18.77 3.50 4.84
CA SER A 305 -19.85 3.74 5.82
C SER A 305 -19.87 2.71 6.95
N LEU A 306 -19.23 1.55 6.79
CA LEU A 306 -19.33 0.45 7.75
C LEU A 306 -18.59 0.74 9.05
N GLU A 307 -17.34 1.20 8.97
CA GLU A 307 -16.55 1.52 10.14
C GLU A 307 -15.49 2.60 9.85
N LYS A 308 -15.27 3.50 10.81
CA LYS A 308 -14.36 4.64 10.62
C LYS A 308 -12.92 4.39 11.08
N ASP A 309 -12.71 3.39 11.94
CA ASP A 309 -11.42 3.22 12.62
C ASP A 309 -10.56 2.05 12.11
N HIS A 310 -11.11 1.14 11.30
CA HIS A 310 -10.41 -0.05 10.80
C HIS A 310 -10.84 -0.40 9.37
N LEU A 311 -10.36 0.36 8.41
CA LEU A 311 -10.75 0.23 7.00
C LEU A 311 -10.00 -0.86 6.21
N SER A 312 -8.96 -1.49 6.78
CA SER A 312 -8.23 -2.54 6.07
C SER A 312 -9.14 -3.70 5.68
N PRO A 313 -9.12 -4.16 4.43
CA PRO A 313 -9.92 -5.29 4.01
C PRO A 313 -9.44 -6.57 4.69
N LEU A 314 -10.32 -7.58 4.73
CA LEU A 314 -10.04 -8.85 5.37
C LEU A 314 -9.26 -9.78 4.42
N SER A 315 -7.92 -9.83 4.56
CA SER A 315 -7.09 -10.82 3.88
C SER A 315 -7.52 -12.23 4.30
N THR A 316 -7.90 -13.05 3.33
CA THR A 316 -8.61 -14.30 3.58
C THR A 316 -7.72 -15.51 3.37
N ALA A 317 -7.69 -16.42 4.33
CA ALA A 317 -7.07 -17.74 4.22
C ALA A 317 -7.92 -18.63 3.30
N ASP A 318 -7.91 -18.32 2.00
CA ASP A 318 -8.78 -18.91 0.97
C ASP A 318 -8.28 -20.27 0.45
N GLY A 319 -7.06 -20.68 0.83
CA GLY A 319 -6.44 -21.92 0.36
C GLY A 319 -5.91 -21.85 -1.08
N ILE A 320 -5.96 -20.69 -1.72
CA ILE A 320 -5.50 -20.45 -3.09
C ILE A 320 -4.28 -19.51 -3.07
N VAL A 321 -4.46 -18.30 -2.58
CA VAL A 321 -3.40 -17.29 -2.44
C VAL A 321 -2.75 -17.41 -1.07
N ILE A 322 -3.56 -17.41 -0.01
CA ILE A 322 -3.10 -17.62 1.36
C ILE A 322 -3.56 -19.01 1.79
N PRO A 323 -2.64 -19.86 2.30
CA PRO A 323 -2.99 -21.19 2.78
C PRO A 323 -4.17 -21.20 3.75
N ALA A 324 -5.02 -22.21 3.69
CA ALA A 324 -6.24 -22.32 4.50
C ALA A 324 -5.97 -22.34 6.03
N VAL A 325 -4.74 -22.64 6.43
CA VAL A 325 -4.30 -22.57 7.85
C VAL A 325 -4.09 -21.15 8.36
N GLY A 326 -4.16 -20.15 7.45
CA GLY A 326 -3.85 -18.76 7.75
C GLY A 326 -2.36 -18.43 7.66
N MET A 327 -2.06 -17.13 7.51
CA MET A 327 -0.70 -16.66 7.26
C MET A 327 0.26 -17.01 8.41
N GLU A 328 -0.15 -16.77 9.65
CA GLU A 328 0.72 -16.99 10.83
C GLU A 328 1.19 -18.43 10.94
N GLN A 329 0.28 -19.39 10.77
CA GLN A 329 0.62 -20.82 10.79
C GLN A 329 1.41 -21.24 9.56
N ALA A 330 1.07 -20.68 8.39
CA ALA A 330 1.78 -20.99 7.15
C ALA A 330 3.24 -20.48 7.17
N LEU A 331 3.53 -19.37 7.84
CA LEU A 331 4.90 -18.88 8.03
C LEU A 331 5.77 -19.84 8.86
N ALA A 332 5.17 -20.66 9.73
CA ALA A 332 5.87 -21.66 10.55
C ALA A 332 5.96 -23.04 9.87
N ASP A 333 5.27 -23.26 8.76
CA ASP A 333 5.18 -24.57 8.11
C ASP A 333 6.18 -24.70 6.96
N PRO A 334 7.16 -25.64 7.04
CA PRO A 334 8.13 -25.88 5.98
C PRO A 334 7.52 -26.15 4.61
N GLN A 335 6.28 -26.62 4.53
CA GLN A 335 5.57 -26.87 3.28
C GLN A 335 5.42 -25.61 2.42
N TYR A 336 5.28 -24.44 3.05
CA TYR A 336 5.12 -23.16 2.36
C TYR A 336 6.42 -22.35 2.26
N SER A 337 7.52 -22.85 2.87
CA SER A 337 8.81 -22.16 2.87
C SER A 337 9.37 -21.99 1.46
N LYS A 338 9.89 -20.79 1.18
CA LYS A 338 10.60 -20.48 -0.07
C LYS A 338 12.13 -20.44 0.11
N SER A 339 12.61 -20.57 1.35
CA SER A 339 14.03 -20.57 1.71
C SER A 339 14.84 -19.37 1.15
N VAL A 340 14.20 -18.20 1.06
CA VAL A 340 14.84 -16.97 0.62
C VAL A 340 15.30 -16.14 1.82
N PRO A 341 16.34 -15.30 1.70
CA PRO A 341 16.68 -14.33 2.74
C PRO A 341 15.52 -13.37 3.02
N VAL A 342 15.23 -13.12 4.30
CA VAL A 342 14.18 -12.19 4.75
C VAL A 342 14.75 -11.18 5.74
N LEU A 343 14.49 -9.90 5.47
CA LEU A 343 14.69 -8.79 6.40
C LEU A 343 13.31 -8.30 6.85
N SER A 344 13.06 -8.20 8.15
CA SER A 344 11.83 -7.59 8.67
C SER A 344 12.14 -6.69 9.85
N GLY A 345 11.34 -5.64 10.02
CA GLY A 345 11.53 -4.72 11.12
C GLY A 345 10.34 -3.83 11.38
N SER A 346 10.48 -2.99 12.39
CA SER A 346 9.46 -2.03 12.78
C SER A 346 10.10 -0.76 13.31
N ASN A 347 9.29 0.30 13.41
CA ASN A 347 9.72 1.56 13.98
C ASN A 347 9.48 1.57 15.50
N ARG A 348 10.24 2.40 16.22
CA ARG A 348 10.14 2.49 17.68
C ARG A 348 8.76 2.97 18.14
N ASP A 349 8.22 3.96 17.46
CA ASP A 349 7.01 4.67 17.83
C ASP A 349 5.85 4.45 16.83
N GLU A 350 5.69 3.23 16.29
CA GLU A 350 4.73 2.83 15.23
C GLU A 350 3.38 3.54 15.30
N VAL A 351 2.74 3.50 16.47
CA VAL A 351 1.35 3.92 16.60
C VAL A 351 1.16 5.43 16.70
N THR A 352 2.22 6.21 16.75
CA THR A 352 2.14 7.67 16.82
C THR A 352 1.53 8.27 15.57
N LEU A 353 1.64 7.62 14.41
CA LEU A 353 0.98 8.04 13.17
C LEU A 353 -0.54 8.27 13.39
N TRP A 354 -1.20 7.39 14.12
CA TRP A 354 -2.64 7.49 14.42
C TRP A 354 -2.91 8.22 15.73
N MET A 355 -2.12 7.96 16.77
CA MET A 355 -2.32 8.58 18.09
C MET A 355 -2.03 10.06 18.08
N GLY A 356 -1.06 10.52 17.28
CA GLY A 356 -0.71 11.92 17.12
C GLY A 356 -1.79 12.77 16.43
N LEU A 357 -2.77 12.12 15.79
CA LEU A 357 -3.94 12.77 15.21
C LEU A 357 -5.22 12.59 16.06
N ASN A 358 -5.16 11.73 17.09
CA ASN A 358 -6.33 11.40 17.88
C ASN A 358 -6.59 12.44 18.97
N ARG A 359 -7.76 13.05 18.93
CA ARG A 359 -8.21 14.09 19.89
C ARG A 359 -8.28 13.62 21.35
N TYR A 360 -8.24 12.32 21.61
CA TYR A 360 -8.12 11.80 22.97
C TYR A 360 -6.77 12.14 23.59
N PHE A 361 -5.70 12.05 22.80
CA PHE A 361 -4.32 12.26 23.24
C PHE A 361 -3.79 13.67 22.97
N VAL A 362 -4.32 14.36 21.96
CA VAL A 362 -3.76 15.59 21.42
C VAL A 362 -4.77 16.73 21.47
N ASN A 363 -4.29 17.94 21.83
CA ASN A 363 -5.02 19.19 21.66
C ASN A 363 -4.62 19.82 20.33
N GLY A 364 -5.59 20.47 19.67
CA GLY A 364 -5.36 21.40 18.59
C GLY A 364 -5.86 22.78 19.02
N ASP A 365 -4.98 23.62 19.56
CA ASP A 365 -5.35 24.95 20.05
C ASP A 365 -5.36 25.95 18.88
N PRO A 366 -6.48 26.66 18.64
CA PRO A 366 -6.58 27.62 17.56
C PRO A 366 -5.60 28.77 17.77
N VAL A 367 -4.83 29.13 16.75
CA VAL A 367 -3.91 30.26 16.77
C VAL A 367 -4.50 31.41 15.97
N LEU A 368 -4.38 32.63 16.52
CA LEU A 368 -4.94 33.87 15.94
C LEU A 368 -6.42 33.70 15.52
N PHE A 369 -7.26 33.18 16.41
CA PHE A 369 -8.68 32.93 16.16
C PHE A 369 -8.94 31.98 14.98
N GLY A 370 -8.00 31.05 14.66
CA GLY A 370 -8.12 30.10 13.57
C GLY A 370 -7.60 30.62 12.21
N LEU A 371 -6.94 31.76 12.20
CA LEU A 371 -6.28 32.28 10.99
C LEU A 371 -4.96 31.60 10.66
N LEU A 372 -4.37 30.90 11.64
CA LEU A 372 -3.16 30.08 11.47
C LEU A 372 -3.47 28.62 11.80
N PRO A 373 -2.64 27.69 11.35
CA PRO A 373 -2.75 26.28 11.73
C PRO A 373 -2.83 26.10 13.26
N PRO A 374 -3.62 25.17 13.78
CA PRO A 374 -3.72 24.95 15.22
C PRO A 374 -2.36 24.51 15.78
N ARG A 375 -2.06 24.98 16.99
CA ARG A 375 -0.91 24.45 17.72
C ARG A 375 -1.24 23.08 18.28
N MET A 376 -0.51 22.08 17.87
CA MET A 376 -0.68 20.71 18.33
C MET A 376 0.16 20.47 19.59
N SER A 377 -0.44 19.85 20.60
CA SER A 377 0.26 19.47 21.82
C SER A 377 -0.32 18.21 22.44
N VAL A 378 0.53 17.39 23.03
CA VAL A 378 0.11 16.19 23.77
C VAL A 378 -0.55 16.60 25.09
N LYS A 379 -1.73 16.06 25.39
CA LYS A 379 -2.51 16.39 26.61
C LYS A 379 -1.85 15.89 27.89
N ASN A 380 -1.32 14.70 27.84
CA ASN A 380 -0.62 14.04 28.94
C ASN A 380 0.50 13.19 28.37
N GLU A 381 1.75 13.68 28.46
CA GLU A 381 2.92 13.05 27.88
C GLU A 381 3.21 11.67 28.46
N GLU A 382 3.06 11.47 29.78
CA GLU A 382 3.29 10.20 30.44
C GLU A 382 2.33 9.12 29.92
N MET A 383 1.03 9.44 29.85
CA MET A 383 0.01 8.53 29.33
C MET A 383 0.23 8.28 27.83
N TYR A 384 0.53 9.33 27.05
CA TYR A 384 0.79 9.19 25.62
C TYR A 384 1.97 8.24 25.36
N ARG A 385 3.12 8.50 25.99
CA ARG A 385 4.32 7.66 25.87
C ARG A 385 4.10 6.23 26.33
N TYR A 386 3.35 6.03 27.41
CA TYR A 386 2.99 4.69 27.87
C TYR A 386 2.21 3.92 26.80
N TRP A 387 1.19 4.53 26.19
CA TRP A 387 0.39 3.90 25.14
C TRP A 387 1.17 3.68 23.87
N VAL A 388 2.02 4.64 23.47
CA VAL A 388 2.92 4.50 22.32
C VAL A 388 3.84 3.29 22.51
N ASP A 389 4.56 3.23 23.64
CA ASP A 389 5.47 2.11 23.93
C ASP A 389 4.74 0.78 23.95
N LEU A 390 3.62 0.67 24.67
CA LEU A 390 2.86 -0.56 24.78
C LEU A 390 2.38 -1.07 23.41
N ARG A 391 1.76 -0.22 22.63
CA ARG A 391 1.17 -0.62 21.33
C ARG A 391 2.21 -0.84 20.24
N SER A 392 3.28 -0.04 20.20
CA SER A 392 4.37 -0.24 19.26
C SER A 392 5.14 -1.53 19.54
N ARG A 393 5.38 -1.87 20.81
CA ARG A 393 5.95 -3.18 21.17
C ARG A 393 5.01 -4.34 20.81
N ALA A 394 3.70 -4.17 20.98
CA ALA A 394 2.74 -5.19 20.58
C ALA A 394 2.72 -5.39 19.07
N TRP A 395 2.85 -4.30 18.29
CA TRP A 395 3.01 -4.36 16.82
C TRP A 395 4.25 -5.18 16.46
N LYS A 396 5.42 -4.76 16.98
CA LYS A 396 6.70 -5.45 16.75
C LYS A 396 6.62 -6.93 17.12
N ALA A 397 6.10 -7.25 18.32
CA ALA A 397 6.04 -8.62 18.81
C ALA A 397 5.21 -9.55 17.91
N ARG A 398 4.08 -9.06 17.37
CA ARG A 398 3.19 -9.86 16.52
C ARG A 398 3.61 -9.82 15.03
N GLY A 399 3.89 -8.64 14.52
CA GLY A 399 4.18 -8.45 13.10
C GLY A 399 5.59 -8.83 12.70
N VAL A 400 6.57 -8.67 13.60
CA VAL A 400 7.99 -8.93 13.30
C VAL A 400 8.50 -10.12 14.07
N ASP A 401 8.56 -10.07 15.42
CA ASP A 401 9.27 -11.05 16.19
C ASP A 401 8.67 -12.45 16.03
N GLN A 402 7.34 -12.58 16.16
CA GLN A 402 6.66 -13.87 16.00
C GLN A 402 6.77 -14.40 14.56
N ALA A 403 6.61 -13.53 13.55
CA ALA A 403 6.72 -13.93 12.16
C ALA A 403 8.14 -14.44 11.83
N MET A 404 9.19 -13.77 12.35
CA MET A 404 10.58 -14.18 12.14
C MET A 404 10.92 -15.49 12.87
N LEU A 405 10.34 -15.74 14.06
CA LEU A 405 10.44 -17.03 14.76
C LEU A 405 9.78 -18.14 13.94
N ASN A 406 8.56 -17.89 13.44
CA ASN A 406 7.82 -18.81 12.58
C ASN A 406 8.61 -19.19 11.31
N LEU A 407 9.19 -18.20 10.63
CA LEU A 407 10.06 -18.44 9.46
C LEU A 407 11.28 -19.31 9.83
N GLY A 408 11.88 -19.09 11.00
CA GLY A 408 12.95 -19.93 11.52
C GLY A 408 12.50 -21.39 11.72
N GLU A 409 11.31 -21.61 12.26
CA GLU A 409 10.69 -22.93 12.41
C GLU A 409 10.42 -23.59 11.05
N ALA A 410 10.04 -22.80 10.04
CA ALA A 410 9.88 -23.26 8.64
C ALA A 410 11.19 -23.52 7.91
N GLY A 411 12.35 -23.35 8.57
CA GLY A 411 13.66 -23.67 8.01
C GLY A 411 14.34 -22.57 7.22
N TYR A 412 13.92 -21.31 7.36
CA TYR A 412 14.67 -20.19 6.79
C TYR A 412 15.98 -19.96 7.56
N GLU A 413 17.10 -19.88 6.88
CA GLU A 413 18.44 -19.72 7.49
C GLU A 413 18.91 -18.26 7.55
N ASN A 414 18.50 -17.43 6.58
CA ASN A 414 18.96 -16.05 6.43
C ASN A 414 17.86 -15.08 6.85
N LEU A 415 17.71 -14.88 8.15
CA LEU A 415 16.72 -14.02 8.76
C LEU A 415 17.40 -12.84 9.46
N TYR A 416 16.96 -11.64 9.12
CA TYR A 416 17.48 -10.40 9.65
C TYR A 416 16.36 -9.54 10.20
N THR A 417 16.62 -8.83 11.32
CA THR A 417 15.65 -7.90 11.90
C THR A 417 16.27 -6.54 12.15
N TYR A 418 15.45 -5.48 12.04
CA TYR A 418 15.85 -4.14 12.42
C TYR A 418 14.80 -3.47 13.33
N ARG A 419 15.20 -2.40 14.00
CA ARG A 419 14.31 -1.41 14.59
C ARG A 419 14.77 -0.03 14.16
N PHE A 420 13.86 0.76 13.61
CA PHE A 420 14.13 2.14 13.20
C PHE A 420 13.80 3.08 14.35
N ASP A 421 14.78 3.85 14.82
CA ASP A 421 14.70 4.68 16.01
C ASP A 421 14.88 6.18 15.75
N TRP A 422 15.10 6.59 14.50
CA TRP A 422 15.37 7.97 14.16
C TRP A 422 14.18 8.89 14.48
N ASP A 423 14.41 9.97 15.25
CA ASP A 423 13.41 10.91 15.73
C ASP A 423 13.91 12.36 15.75
N GLU A 424 14.91 12.69 14.93
CA GLU A 424 15.50 14.02 14.83
C GLU A 424 14.75 14.93 13.85
N GLN A 425 13.41 14.85 13.81
CA GLN A 425 12.58 15.77 13.05
C GLN A 425 12.73 17.20 13.56
N ALA A 426 12.50 18.18 12.68
CA ALA A 426 12.59 19.58 13.06
C ALA A 426 11.42 20.00 13.97
N GLU A 427 11.72 20.87 14.92
CA GLU A 427 10.71 21.56 15.72
C GLU A 427 10.03 22.66 14.89
N SER A 428 8.73 22.78 14.99
CA SER A 428 8.00 23.91 14.46
C SER A 428 7.25 24.65 15.57
N TRP A 429 6.89 25.92 15.32
CA TRP A 429 6.13 26.70 16.30
C TRP A 429 4.72 26.13 16.57
N PHE A 430 4.18 25.36 15.61
CA PHE A 430 2.84 24.78 15.70
C PHE A 430 2.86 23.34 16.20
N ILE A 431 3.92 22.58 15.92
CA ILE A 431 4.02 21.15 16.19
C ILE A 431 5.44 20.81 16.59
N SER A 432 5.61 20.10 17.71
CA SER A 432 6.83 19.37 18.01
C SER A 432 6.73 17.99 17.35
N PHE A 433 7.30 17.84 16.17
CA PHE A 433 7.28 16.56 15.46
C PHE A 433 7.99 15.44 16.24
N PRO A 434 9.18 15.65 16.86
CA PRO A 434 9.81 14.61 17.67
C PRO A 434 8.95 14.15 18.86
N SER A 435 8.25 15.09 19.52
CA SER A 435 7.38 14.76 20.66
C SER A 435 6.09 14.05 20.24
N LEU A 436 5.53 14.43 19.09
CA LEU A 436 4.24 13.93 18.62
C LEU A 436 4.38 12.64 17.82
N LEU A 437 5.38 12.54 16.96
CA LEU A 437 5.58 11.43 16.04
C LEU A 437 6.77 10.53 16.41
N GLY A 438 7.94 11.10 16.65
CA GLY A 438 9.16 10.31 16.85
C GLY A 438 9.42 9.41 15.63
N ALA A 439 9.91 8.20 15.85
CA ALA A 439 10.07 7.17 14.81
C ALA A 439 8.71 6.52 14.50
N ALA A 440 7.79 7.29 13.87
CA ALA A 440 6.44 6.87 13.54
C ALA A 440 6.39 5.80 12.46
N HIS A 441 5.24 5.14 12.30
CA HIS A 441 4.94 4.21 11.19
C HIS A 441 5.21 4.87 9.83
N GLY A 442 5.94 4.19 8.95
CA GLY A 442 6.32 4.66 7.62
C GLY A 442 7.44 5.71 7.58
N ALA A 443 7.97 6.16 8.73
CA ALA A 443 9.02 7.18 8.75
C ALA A 443 10.34 6.72 8.10
N GLU A 444 10.62 5.43 8.08
CA GLU A 444 11.81 4.83 7.49
C GLU A 444 11.79 4.83 5.96
N ILE A 445 10.61 4.95 5.32
CA ILE A 445 10.48 4.87 3.86
C ILE A 445 11.32 5.94 3.17
N ALA A 446 11.32 7.17 3.68
CA ALA A 446 12.11 8.26 3.13
C ALA A 446 13.62 7.95 3.12
N PHE A 447 14.11 7.23 4.13
CA PHE A 447 15.51 6.79 4.21
C PHE A 447 15.82 5.68 3.20
N VAL A 448 14.88 4.77 2.99
CA VAL A 448 15.00 3.72 1.96
C VAL A 448 14.95 4.32 0.55
N MET A 449 14.09 5.31 0.32
CA MET A 449 14.00 6.01 -0.97
C MET A 449 15.22 6.91 -1.23
N GLY A 450 15.84 7.45 -0.17
CA GLY A 450 16.82 8.52 -0.27
C GLY A 450 16.22 9.89 -0.63
N ALA A 451 14.91 10.07 -0.39
CA ALA A 451 14.15 11.27 -0.73
C ALA A 451 13.09 11.56 0.33
N PRO A 452 12.83 12.85 0.67
CA PRO A 452 11.80 13.21 1.63
C PRO A 452 10.41 12.86 1.12
N MET A 453 9.51 12.49 2.03
CA MET A 453 8.09 12.28 1.77
C MET A 453 7.26 13.44 2.33
N PHE A 454 5.95 13.45 2.02
CA PHE A 454 4.94 14.36 2.57
C PHE A 454 5.02 15.83 2.09
N GLY A 455 5.54 16.06 0.88
CA GLY A 455 5.50 17.37 0.23
C GLY A 455 6.00 18.52 1.12
N PRO A 456 5.23 19.60 1.34
CA PRO A 456 5.73 20.79 2.05
C PRO A 456 6.13 20.59 3.51
N ILE A 457 5.66 19.52 4.17
CA ILE A 457 6.09 19.19 5.54
C ILE A 457 7.33 18.27 5.56
N GLY A 458 7.74 17.79 4.40
CA GLY A 458 8.90 16.89 4.26
C GLY A 458 10.17 17.46 4.87
N ASP A 459 10.46 18.75 4.69
CA ASP A 459 11.64 19.42 5.27
C ASP A 459 11.63 19.44 6.80
N TYR A 460 10.45 19.42 7.43
CA TYR A 460 10.32 19.30 8.88
C TYR A 460 10.41 17.87 9.35
N MET A 461 9.86 16.95 8.59
CA MET A 461 9.88 15.52 8.88
C MET A 461 11.26 14.91 8.68
N TYR A 462 12.00 15.39 7.68
CA TYR A 462 13.31 14.85 7.27
C TYR A 462 14.33 15.99 7.07
N PRO A 463 14.69 16.73 8.14
CA PRO A 463 15.66 17.81 8.02
C PRO A 463 17.03 17.25 7.63
N ASP A 464 17.81 18.05 6.90
CA ASP A 464 19.17 17.69 6.47
C ASP A 464 20.14 17.70 7.67
N THR A 465 20.05 16.68 8.50
CA THR A 465 20.93 16.45 9.64
C THR A 465 22.02 15.43 9.31
N SER A 466 23.11 15.45 10.08
CA SER A 466 24.18 14.45 9.90
C SER A 466 23.72 13.02 10.20
N SER A 467 22.67 12.84 10.99
CA SER A 467 22.08 11.55 11.33
C SER A 467 21.09 11.05 10.27
N ALA A 468 20.56 11.95 9.42
CA ALA A 468 19.66 11.61 8.34
C ALA A 468 20.41 11.25 7.02
N ARG A 469 21.71 11.50 6.97
CA ARG A 469 22.61 11.11 5.86
C ARG A 469 23.16 9.69 6.09
#